data_a3e5245c68cb23230edf5c0691c34413
#
_entry.id   a3e5245c68cb23230edf5c0691c34413
#
_cell.length_a   1.000
_cell.length_b   1.000
_cell.length_c   1.000
_cell.angle_alpha   90.00
_cell.angle_beta   90.00
_cell.angle_gamma   90.00
#
_symmetry.space_group_name_H-M   'P 1'
#
loop_
_entity.id
_entity.type
_entity.pdbx_description
1 polymer ?
#
loop_
_entity_poly.entity_id
_entity_poly.type
_entity_poly.pdbx_seq_one_letter_code
_entity_poly.pdbx_strand_id
1 'polypeptide(L)'
;MDLDLQFRVLPAPPATKVVMAFRRDAAAEGALPHVKAADPRGKVQWVAVELNKKQIGIARLELAAPEFCFVSELVILSSYRGQGVGHWIMKRIEQYAHSLGIRRLLLEAGDGTDNFYKSQSFIADPLMPRMLRKDINPFQPKMFAPQFH
;
A
#
# COMPACT_ATOMS: atom_id res chain seq x y z
N MET A 1 19.48 -10.06 5.15
CA MET A 1 19.98 -8.87 5.86
C MET A 1 18.85 -8.05 6.40
N ASP A 2 18.93 -7.72 7.67
CA ASP A 2 17.87 -6.94 8.29
C ASP A 2 18.16 -5.46 8.10
N LEU A 3 17.18 -4.77 7.50
CA LEU A 3 17.26 -3.34 7.35
C LEU A 3 16.47 -2.67 8.47
N ASP A 4 17.02 -1.59 9.00
CA ASP A 4 16.34 -0.83 10.04
C ASP A 4 15.37 0.16 9.38
N LEU A 5 14.23 -0.36 8.99
CA LEU A 5 13.24 0.41 8.23
C LEU A 5 12.29 1.15 9.17
N GLN A 6 11.91 2.35 8.77
CA GLN A 6 10.95 3.17 9.50
C GLN A 6 9.76 3.46 8.59
N PHE A 7 8.56 3.33 9.15
CA PHE A 7 7.34 3.67 8.44
C PHE A 7 6.91 5.08 8.85
N ARG A 8 6.69 5.94 7.87
CA ARG A 8 6.29 7.32 8.13
C ARG A 8 4.95 7.62 7.49
N VAL A 9 4.01 8.12 8.27
CA VAL A 9 2.78 8.69 7.74
C VAL A 9 3.09 10.17 7.53
N LEU A 10 3.10 10.60 6.27
CA LEU A 10 3.58 11.94 5.95
C LEU A 10 2.51 12.98 6.22
N PRO A 11 2.85 14.10 6.86
CA PRO A 11 1.87 15.16 7.14
C PRO A 11 1.42 15.92 5.90
N ALA A 12 2.19 15.82 4.82
CA ALA A 12 1.88 16.46 3.55
C ALA A 12 2.43 15.60 2.41
N PRO A 13 1.90 15.74 1.19
CA PRO A 13 2.44 14.99 0.06
C PRO A 13 3.92 15.30 -0.14
N PRO A 14 4.71 14.35 -0.62
CA PRO A 14 6.10 14.62 -0.98
C PRO A 14 6.15 15.69 -2.06
N ALA A 15 7.26 16.43 -2.13
CA ALA A 15 7.44 17.41 -3.19
C ALA A 15 7.34 16.70 -4.55
N THR A 16 6.78 17.41 -5.53
CA THR A 16 6.59 16.83 -6.86
C THR A 16 7.89 16.27 -7.42
N LYS A 17 9.02 16.97 -7.24
CA LYS A 17 10.29 16.50 -7.76
C LYS A 17 10.72 15.16 -7.12
N VAL A 18 10.36 14.95 -5.86
CA VAL A 18 10.67 13.70 -5.16
C VAL A 18 9.85 12.56 -5.75
N VAL A 19 8.55 12.78 -5.93
CA VAL A 19 7.68 11.76 -6.52
C VAL A 19 8.15 11.43 -7.93
N MET A 20 8.50 12.45 -8.72
CA MET A 20 8.97 12.21 -10.08
C MET A 20 10.29 11.44 -10.10
N ALA A 21 11.17 11.69 -9.14
CA ALA A 21 12.42 10.92 -9.05
C ALA A 21 12.16 9.45 -8.78
N PHE A 22 11.22 9.14 -7.89
CA PHE A 22 10.83 7.75 -7.64
C PHE A 22 10.26 7.10 -8.91
N ARG A 23 9.42 7.82 -9.63
CA ARG A 23 8.80 7.29 -10.84
C ARG A 23 9.83 7.06 -11.94
N ARG A 24 10.80 7.97 -12.09
CA ARG A 24 11.87 7.79 -13.07
C ARG A 24 12.73 6.59 -12.74
N ASP A 25 13.03 6.38 -11.47
CA ASP A 25 13.79 5.21 -11.04
C ASP A 25 13.06 3.92 -11.40
N ALA A 26 11.76 3.88 -11.16
CA ALA A 26 10.94 2.72 -11.51
C ALA A 26 10.92 2.48 -13.02
N ALA A 27 10.75 3.54 -13.80
CA ALA A 27 10.72 3.43 -15.25
C ALA A 27 12.05 2.96 -15.82
N ALA A 28 13.17 3.40 -15.23
CA ALA A 28 14.50 2.98 -15.68
C ALA A 28 14.71 1.49 -15.49
N GLU A 29 14.02 0.88 -14.51
CA GLU A 29 14.10 -0.56 -14.27
C GLU A 29 13.03 -1.34 -15.03
N GLY A 30 12.32 -0.68 -15.94
CA GLY A 30 11.28 -1.33 -16.74
C GLY A 30 9.94 -1.45 -16.03
N ALA A 31 9.84 -0.96 -14.81
CA ALA A 31 8.58 -0.95 -14.10
C ALA A 31 7.83 0.34 -14.43
N LEU A 32 6.58 0.22 -14.81
CA LEU A 32 5.74 1.39 -15.05
C LEU A 32 4.96 1.67 -13.77
N PRO A 33 5.17 2.83 -13.14
CA PRO A 33 4.41 3.16 -11.95
C PRO A 33 2.94 3.20 -12.30
N HIS A 34 2.14 2.52 -11.49
CA HIS A 34 0.72 2.54 -11.69
C HIS A 34 0.14 3.68 -10.87
N VAL A 35 -0.39 4.69 -11.56
CA VAL A 35 -0.97 5.85 -10.92
C VAL A 35 -2.44 5.91 -11.31
N LYS A 36 -3.31 5.85 -10.32
CA LYS A 36 -4.74 5.99 -10.53
C LYS A 36 -5.16 7.40 -10.14
N ALA A 37 -6.21 7.88 -10.78
CA ALA A 37 -6.83 9.12 -10.35
C ALA A 37 -7.44 8.91 -8.97
N ALA A 38 -7.34 9.93 -8.12
CA ALA A 38 -7.89 9.85 -6.79
C ALA A 38 -9.42 9.74 -6.84
N ASP A 39 -9.97 8.93 -5.96
CA ASP A 39 -11.40 8.90 -5.74
C ASP A 39 -11.76 10.20 -5.01
N PRO A 40 -12.63 11.04 -5.59
CA PRO A 40 -12.96 12.31 -4.95
C PRO A 40 -13.62 12.15 -3.57
N ARG A 41 -14.11 10.96 -3.27
CA ARG A 41 -14.68 10.68 -1.96
C ARG A 41 -13.64 10.23 -0.96
N GLY A 42 -12.45 9.88 -1.43
CA GLY A 42 -11.40 9.38 -0.58
C GLY A 42 -10.50 10.48 -0.08
N LYS A 43 -9.85 10.22 1.03
CA LYS A 43 -8.84 11.11 1.59
C LYS A 43 -7.48 10.56 1.20
N VAL A 44 -6.64 11.37 0.59
CA VAL A 44 -5.30 10.94 0.18
C VAL A 44 -4.34 11.05 1.36
N GLN A 45 -3.59 9.98 1.58
CA GLN A 45 -2.55 9.93 2.60
C GLN A 45 -1.29 9.33 1.99
N TRP A 46 -0.21 10.08 2.02
CA TRP A 46 1.09 9.56 1.60
C TRP A 46 1.82 8.96 2.79
N VAL A 47 2.53 7.87 2.53
CA VAL A 47 3.39 7.22 3.51
C VAL A 47 4.75 6.96 2.86
N ALA A 48 5.76 6.77 3.68
CA ALA A 48 7.11 6.54 3.20
C ALA A 48 7.81 5.48 4.02
N VAL A 49 8.77 4.82 3.38
CA VAL A 49 9.75 3.98 4.07
C VAL A 49 11.04 4.74 4.13
N GLU A 50 11.62 4.82 5.31
CA GLU A 50 12.92 5.45 5.51
C GLU A 50 13.95 4.45 5.99
N LEU A 51 15.16 4.61 5.50
CA LEU A 51 16.31 3.89 5.98
C LEU A 51 17.39 4.93 6.25
N ASN A 52 17.83 5.04 7.50
CA ASN A 52 18.82 6.06 7.91
C ASN A 52 18.38 7.45 7.47
N LYS A 53 17.11 7.78 7.73
CA LYS A 53 16.51 9.09 7.44
C LYS A 53 16.37 9.39 5.94
N LYS A 54 16.67 8.43 5.08
CA LYS A 54 16.49 8.60 3.64
C LYS A 54 15.23 7.86 3.21
N GLN A 55 14.39 8.53 2.42
CA GLN A 55 13.20 7.88 1.86
C GLN A 55 13.62 6.93 0.75
N ILE A 56 13.33 5.66 0.92
CA ILE A 56 13.65 4.63 -0.07
C ILE A 56 12.40 4.03 -0.71
N GLY A 57 11.24 4.39 -0.22
CA GLY A 57 9.97 3.96 -0.79
C GLY A 57 8.88 4.95 -0.44
N ILE A 58 7.91 5.08 -1.31
CA ILE A 58 6.73 5.91 -1.07
C ILE A 58 5.48 5.17 -1.51
N ALA A 59 4.37 5.48 -0.87
CA ALA A 59 3.08 4.96 -1.30
C ALA A 59 2.02 6.03 -1.12
N ARG A 60 1.06 6.02 -2.03
CA ARG A 60 -0.08 6.90 -1.98
C ARG A 60 -1.31 6.07 -1.68
N LEU A 61 -2.00 6.43 -0.60
CA LEU A 61 -3.17 5.71 -0.13
C LEU A 61 -4.40 6.59 -0.28
N GLU A 62 -5.50 5.99 -0.71
CA GLU A 62 -6.80 6.69 -0.75
C GLU A 62 -7.67 6.01 0.28
N LEU A 63 -7.98 6.77 1.34
CA LEU A 63 -8.65 6.23 2.51
C LEU A 63 -10.14 6.51 2.44
N ALA A 64 -10.94 5.46 2.49
CA ALA A 64 -12.39 5.55 2.54
C ALA A 64 -12.87 4.71 3.71
N ALA A 65 -12.57 5.18 4.92
CA ALA A 65 -12.93 4.45 6.13
C ALA A 65 -14.44 4.43 6.32
N PRO A 66 -14.96 3.34 6.82
CA PRO A 66 -14.31 2.10 7.24
C PRO A 66 -14.17 1.06 6.12
N GLU A 67 -14.49 1.40 4.90
CA GLU A 67 -14.68 0.42 3.87
C GLU A 67 -13.40 -0.07 3.24
N PHE A 68 -12.54 0.85 2.79
CA PHE A 68 -11.33 0.41 2.11
C PHE A 68 -10.21 1.44 2.18
N CYS A 69 -9.00 0.95 1.93
CA CYS A 69 -7.82 1.74 1.65
C CYS A 69 -7.32 1.29 0.28
N PHE A 70 -7.30 2.18 -0.68
CA PHE A 70 -6.81 1.88 -2.01
C PHE A 70 -5.37 2.33 -2.12
N VAL A 71 -4.46 1.38 -2.38
CA VAL A 71 -3.05 1.71 -2.59
C VAL A 71 -2.91 2.10 -4.05
N SER A 72 -2.93 3.38 -4.32
CA SER A 72 -2.97 3.88 -5.69
C SER A 72 -1.58 4.00 -6.31
N GLU A 73 -0.54 4.04 -5.47
CA GLU A 73 0.83 4.05 -5.97
C GLU A 73 1.74 3.46 -4.89
N LEU A 74 2.71 2.65 -5.32
CA LEU A 74 3.73 2.11 -4.42
C LEU A 74 5.02 2.02 -5.24
N VAL A 75 6.05 2.72 -4.81
CA VAL A 75 7.34 2.70 -5.49
C VAL A 75 8.44 2.51 -4.46
N ILE A 76 9.26 1.48 -4.66
CA ILE A 76 10.47 1.24 -3.89
C ILE A 76 11.65 1.52 -4.82
N LEU A 77 12.66 2.24 -4.34
CA LEU A 77 13.84 2.50 -5.15
C LEU A 77 14.47 1.19 -5.61
N SER A 78 14.93 1.17 -6.85
CA SER A 78 15.45 -0.04 -7.48
C SER A 78 16.60 -0.67 -6.70
N SER A 79 17.45 0.14 -6.09
CA SER A 79 18.60 -0.36 -5.32
C SER A 79 18.19 -1.11 -4.06
N TYR A 80 16.93 -1.02 -3.66
CA TYR A 80 16.43 -1.71 -2.47
C TYR A 80 15.42 -2.81 -2.79
N ARG A 81 15.22 -3.11 -4.07
CA ARG A 81 14.32 -4.19 -4.46
C ARG A 81 14.95 -5.54 -4.20
N GLY A 82 14.10 -6.55 -4.03
CA GLY A 82 14.58 -7.89 -3.76
C GLY A 82 15.07 -8.10 -2.34
N GLN A 83 14.84 -7.14 -1.45
CA GLN A 83 15.30 -7.22 -0.07
C GLN A 83 14.14 -7.24 0.93
N GLY A 84 12.93 -7.48 0.44
CA GLY A 84 11.77 -7.58 1.32
C GLY A 84 11.13 -6.26 1.72
N VAL A 85 11.59 -5.14 1.16
CA VAL A 85 11.04 -3.82 1.52
C VAL A 85 9.58 -3.69 1.10
N GLY A 86 9.24 -4.19 -0.10
CA GLY A 86 7.86 -4.16 -0.58
C GLY A 86 6.91 -4.92 0.34
N HIS A 87 7.31 -6.11 0.75
CA HIS A 87 6.52 -6.90 1.70
C HIS A 87 6.40 -6.17 3.03
N TRP A 88 7.49 -5.59 3.49
CA TRP A 88 7.52 -4.88 4.76
C TRP A 88 6.56 -3.69 4.74
N ILE A 89 6.60 -2.85 3.68
CA ILE A 89 5.74 -1.68 3.64
C ILE A 89 4.26 -2.07 3.52
N MET A 90 3.96 -3.12 2.75
CA MET A 90 2.57 -3.56 2.64
C MET A 90 2.02 -4.02 3.98
N LYS A 91 2.83 -4.68 4.79
CA LYS A 91 2.41 -5.05 6.14
C LYS A 91 2.17 -3.83 7.01
N ARG A 92 2.99 -2.80 6.89
CA ARG A 92 2.80 -1.57 7.64
C ARG A 92 1.57 -0.81 7.19
N ILE A 93 1.32 -0.77 5.88
CA ILE A 93 0.10 -0.17 5.34
C ILE A 93 -1.12 -0.91 5.88
N GLU A 94 -1.07 -2.23 5.92
CA GLU A 94 -2.15 -3.03 6.47
C GLU A 94 -2.41 -2.67 7.94
N GLN A 95 -1.37 -2.58 8.74
CA GLN A 95 -1.50 -2.22 10.15
C GLN A 95 -2.05 -0.81 10.33
N TYR A 96 -1.59 0.12 9.50
CA TYR A 96 -2.07 1.49 9.53
C TYR A 96 -3.56 1.54 9.19
N ALA A 97 -3.97 0.90 8.12
CA ALA A 97 -5.38 0.86 7.72
C ALA A 97 -6.24 0.20 8.80
N HIS A 98 -5.73 -0.88 9.40
CA HIS A 98 -6.43 -1.56 10.49
C HIS A 98 -6.64 -0.61 11.66
N SER A 99 -5.64 0.21 11.98
CA SER A 99 -5.74 1.16 13.09
C SER A 99 -6.81 2.22 12.86
N LEU A 100 -7.14 2.47 11.59
CA LEU A 100 -8.20 3.42 11.22
C LEU A 100 -9.57 2.75 11.10
N GLY A 101 -9.67 1.47 11.45
CA GLY A 101 -10.93 0.74 11.34
C GLY A 101 -11.29 0.35 9.92
N ILE A 102 -10.35 0.43 8.99
CA ILE A 102 -10.60 0.07 7.60
C ILE A 102 -10.60 -1.44 7.45
N ARG A 103 -11.54 -1.95 6.66
CA ARG A 103 -11.78 -3.37 6.53
C ARG A 103 -11.02 -4.04 5.40
N ARG A 104 -10.61 -3.29 4.39
CA ARG A 104 -10.13 -3.90 3.16
C ARG A 104 -9.06 -3.05 2.52
N LEU A 105 -8.01 -3.71 2.03
CA LEU A 105 -7.04 -3.10 1.15
C LEU A 105 -7.43 -3.41 -0.28
N LEU A 106 -7.27 -2.42 -1.15
CA LEU A 106 -7.48 -2.57 -2.59
C LEU A 106 -6.24 -2.07 -3.31
N LEU A 107 -5.92 -2.70 -4.42
CA LEU A 107 -4.91 -2.18 -5.33
C LEU A 107 -5.16 -2.75 -6.72
N GLU A 108 -4.62 -2.07 -7.72
CA GLU A 108 -4.65 -2.56 -9.08
C GLU A 108 -3.25 -3.04 -9.40
N ALA A 109 -3.10 -4.34 -9.67
CA ALA A 109 -1.78 -4.89 -9.91
C ALA A 109 -1.27 -4.43 -11.27
N GLY A 110 -0.02 -4.00 -11.31
CA GLY A 110 0.66 -3.73 -12.56
C GLY A 110 1.11 -5.03 -13.21
N ASP A 111 1.52 -4.94 -14.46
CA ASP A 111 1.98 -6.12 -15.18
C ASP A 111 3.14 -6.78 -14.45
N GLY A 112 3.04 -8.10 -14.28
CA GLY A 112 4.09 -8.88 -13.64
C GLY A 112 4.12 -8.82 -12.13
N THR A 113 3.18 -8.12 -11.47
CA THR A 113 3.19 -8.01 -10.01
C THR A 113 2.13 -8.85 -9.33
N ASP A 114 1.29 -9.54 -10.08
CA ASP A 114 0.19 -10.33 -9.52
C ASP A 114 0.67 -11.34 -8.49
N ASN A 115 1.73 -12.08 -8.81
CA ASN A 115 2.23 -13.12 -7.92
C ASN A 115 2.74 -12.55 -6.60
N PHE A 116 3.38 -11.38 -6.66
CA PHE A 116 3.84 -10.72 -5.45
C PHE A 116 2.68 -10.46 -4.50
N TYR A 117 1.60 -9.87 -5.00
CA TYR A 117 0.46 -9.54 -4.14
C TYR A 117 -0.31 -10.79 -3.72
N LYS A 118 -0.43 -11.76 -4.61
CA LYS A 118 -1.11 -13.02 -4.24
C LYS A 118 -0.35 -13.76 -3.16
N SER A 119 0.98 -13.67 -3.15
CA SER A 119 1.78 -14.26 -2.08
C SER A 119 1.54 -13.59 -0.74
N GLN A 120 0.96 -12.39 -0.74
CA GLN A 120 0.61 -11.67 0.48
C GLN A 120 -0.88 -11.76 0.79
N SER A 121 -1.54 -12.76 0.25
CA SER A 121 -2.95 -13.09 0.52
C SER A 121 -3.94 -12.14 -0.14
N PHE A 122 -3.52 -11.41 -1.16
CA PHE A 122 -4.47 -10.68 -1.99
C PHE A 122 -5.15 -11.61 -2.97
N ILE A 123 -6.42 -11.36 -3.23
CA ILE A 123 -7.21 -12.15 -4.17
C ILE A 123 -7.84 -11.20 -5.20
N ALA A 124 -8.17 -11.74 -6.37
CA ALA A 124 -8.84 -10.96 -7.39
C ALA A 124 -10.25 -10.60 -6.94
N ASP A 125 -10.65 -9.36 -7.19
CA ASP A 125 -12.01 -8.95 -6.92
C ASP A 125 -12.94 -9.64 -7.93
N PRO A 126 -14.03 -10.25 -7.48
CA PRO A 126 -14.90 -10.99 -8.40
C PRO A 126 -15.56 -10.12 -9.45
N LEU A 127 -15.76 -8.83 -9.18
CA LEU A 127 -16.42 -7.94 -10.13
C LEU A 127 -15.43 -7.14 -10.98
N MET A 128 -14.20 -6.95 -10.48
CA MET A 128 -13.17 -6.20 -11.17
C MET A 128 -11.87 -7.00 -11.12
N PRO A 129 -11.67 -7.93 -12.06
CA PRO A 129 -10.55 -8.88 -11.98
C PRO A 129 -9.16 -8.29 -11.91
N ARG A 130 -8.97 -7.06 -12.41
CA ARG A 130 -7.67 -6.40 -12.30
C ARG A 130 -7.43 -5.80 -10.93
N MET A 131 -8.49 -5.68 -10.14
CA MET A 131 -8.39 -5.17 -8.78
C MET A 131 -8.12 -6.33 -7.85
N LEU A 132 -7.10 -6.20 -7.03
CA LEU A 132 -6.80 -7.17 -5.98
C LEU A 132 -7.26 -6.61 -4.65
N ARG A 133 -7.69 -7.49 -3.79
CA ARG A 133 -8.18 -7.08 -2.48
C ARG A 133 -7.68 -8.02 -1.39
N LYS A 134 -7.61 -7.48 -0.19
CA LYS A 134 -7.29 -8.25 1.00
C LYS A 134 -8.12 -7.72 2.15
N ASP A 135 -8.89 -8.59 2.79
CA ASP A 135 -9.66 -8.22 3.98
C ASP A 135 -8.71 -8.21 5.17
N ILE A 136 -8.59 -7.06 5.81
CA ILE A 136 -7.57 -6.85 6.84
C ILE A 136 -8.16 -6.61 8.22
N ASN A 137 -9.42 -6.25 8.25
CA ASN A 137 -10.13 -6.05 9.52
C ASN A 137 -11.39 -6.87 9.41
N PRO A 138 -11.22 -8.20 9.31
CA PRO A 138 -12.35 -9.05 9.05
C PRO A 138 -13.33 -8.99 10.20
N PHE A 139 -14.57 -9.27 9.89
CA PHE A 139 -15.57 -9.39 10.90
C PHE A 139 -15.11 -10.32 12.00
N GLN A 140 -15.28 -9.89 13.23
CA GLN A 140 -14.88 -10.67 14.39
C GLN A 140 -16.13 -11.24 15.03
N PRO A 141 -16.60 -12.38 14.55
CA PRO A 141 -17.87 -12.92 15.04
C PRO A 141 -17.87 -13.22 16.52
N LYS A 142 -16.70 -13.44 17.04
CA LYS A 142 -16.61 -13.70 18.42
C LYS A 142 -16.65 -12.47 19.23
N MET A 143 -16.62 -11.42 18.60
CA MET A 143 -16.61 -10.26 19.35
C MET A 143 -17.90 -9.85 19.68
N PHE A 144 -18.47 -10.26 19.46
CA PHE A 144 -19.55 -9.79 19.77
C PHE A 144 -20.43 -10.65 20.03
N ALA A 145 -20.31 -11.23 20.20
CA ALA A 145 -20.93 -11.98 20.32
C ALA A 145 -21.35 -12.30 21.37
N PRO A 146 -21.21 -12.38 21.66
CA PRO A 146 -21.65 -12.35 22.25
C PRO A 146 -22.10 -11.98 22.92
N GLN A 147 -21.87 -11.66 22.66
CA GLN A 147 -22.01 -10.94 22.93
C GLN A 147 -22.60 -10.58 23.02
N PHE A 148 -22.84 -10.88 22.87
CA PHE A 148 -23.24 -10.40 22.64
C PHE A 148 -23.59 -10.60 22.99
N HIS A 149 -23.50 -11.00 23.12
CA HIS A 149 -23.62 -11.02 23.13
C HIS A 149 -23.95 -10.96 23.29
#